data_b28206cfde99f285bba2ec087dc1764b
#
_entry.id   b28206cfde99f285bba2ec087dc1764b
#
_cell.length_a   1.000
_cell.length_b   1.000
_cell.length_c   1.000
_cell.angle_alpha   90.00
_cell.angle_beta   90.00
_cell.angle_gamma   90.00
#
_symmetry.space_group_name_H-M   'P 1'
#
loop_
_entity.id
_entity.type
_entity.pdbx_description
1 polymer ?
#
loop_
_entity_poly.entity_id
_entity_poly.type
_entity_poly.pdbx_seq_one_letter_code
_entity_poly.pdbx_strand_id
1 'polypeptide(L)'
;MDNLSNIGTVKELCRKYGFVFSKKLGQNFLINPSVCPRIAEYGNAKPGFGVIEIGAGFGVLTVELAKRADRVVVIEIDDKLLPVLSETLKGYDNIKVIHADVLDVDLPSLIQEEFSGLEV
;
A
#
# COMPACT_ATOMS: atom_id res chain seq x y z
N MET A 1 -5.31 -4.38 -13.06
CA MET A 1 -6.05 -3.31 -12.38
C MET A 1 -5.76 -1.98 -13.05
N ASP A 2 -6.77 -1.16 -13.25
CA ASP A 2 -6.56 0.18 -13.77
C ASP A 2 -5.72 1.05 -12.85
N ASN A 3 -5.20 2.14 -13.39
CA ASN A 3 -4.35 3.06 -12.64
C ASN A 3 -5.10 3.65 -11.44
N LEU A 4 -4.63 3.38 -10.25
CA LEU A 4 -5.23 3.85 -8.99
C LEU A 4 -5.10 5.37 -8.79
N SER A 5 -4.27 6.04 -9.59
CA SER A 5 -4.21 7.51 -9.61
C SER A 5 -5.30 8.12 -10.48
N ASN A 6 -6.09 7.32 -11.18
CA ASN A 6 -7.20 7.78 -11.99
C ASN A 6 -8.43 7.98 -11.12
N ILE A 7 -9.01 9.19 -11.16
CA ILE A 7 -10.17 9.54 -10.34
C ILE A 7 -11.38 8.64 -10.61
N GLY A 8 -11.56 8.22 -11.85
CA GLY A 8 -12.66 7.33 -12.21
C GLY A 8 -12.52 5.96 -11.55
N THR A 9 -11.31 5.43 -11.53
CA THR A 9 -11.00 4.16 -10.85
C THR A 9 -11.25 4.26 -9.36
N VAL A 10 -10.79 5.34 -8.73
CA VAL A 10 -11.01 5.57 -7.30
C VAL A 10 -12.49 5.67 -6.97
N LYS A 11 -13.24 6.43 -7.76
CA LYS A 11 -14.70 6.57 -7.55
C LYS A 11 -15.42 5.23 -7.71
N GLU A 12 -15.01 4.41 -8.67
CA GLU A 12 -15.59 3.09 -8.88
C GLU A 12 -15.33 2.17 -7.69
N LEU A 13 -14.12 2.18 -7.15
CA LEU A 13 -13.78 1.42 -5.95
C LEU A 13 -14.58 1.90 -4.74
N CYS A 14 -14.75 3.21 -4.58
CA CYS A 14 -15.56 3.76 -3.50
C CYS A 14 -17.00 3.26 -3.61
N ARG A 15 -17.58 3.29 -4.80
CA ARG A 15 -18.95 2.81 -5.05
C ARG A 15 -19.06 1.32 -4.74
N LYS A 16 -18.10 0.53 -5.22
CA LYS A 16 -18.14 -0.93 -5.07
C LYS A 16 -18.03 -1.38 -3.61
N TYR A 17 -17.20 -0.69 -2.83
CA TYR A 17 -16.92 -1.09 -1.45
C TYR A 17 -17.57 -0.20 -0.39
N GLY A 18 -18.44 0.71 -0.78
CA GLY A 18 -19.20 1.52 0.15
C GLY A 18 -18.43 2.66 0.81
N PHE A 19 -17.35 3.13 0.20
CA PHE A 19 -16.63 4.30 0.67
C PHE A 19 -17.16 5.57 0.02
N VAL A 20 -17.09 6.69 0.76
CA VAL A 20 -17.45 8.01 0.24
C VAL A 20 -16.18 8.67 -0.33
N PHE A 21 -16.22 9.01 -1.61
CA PHE A 21 -15.14 9.77 -2.23
C PHE A 21 -15.11 11.18 -1.65
N SER A 22 -13.96 11.60 -1.14
CA SER A 22 -13.78 12.95 -0.58
C SER A 22 -12.41 13.49 -0.95
N LYS A 23 -12.39 14.69 -1.50
CA LYS A 23 -11.12 15.39 -1.78
C LYS A 23 -10.47 15.93 -0.50
N LYS A 24 -11.23 16.09 0.58
CA LYS A 24 -10.77 16.76 1.80
C LYS A 24 -9.82 15.91 2.65
N LEU A 25 -9.87 14.59 2.56
CA LEU A 25 -9.08 13.70 3.43
C LEU A 25 -7.81 13.20 2.73
N GLY A 26 -7.19 14.05 1.91
CA GLY A 26 -5.94 13.70 1.23
C GLY A 26 -6.14 12.82 0.01
N GLN A 27 -7.38 12.64 -0.46
CA GLN A 27 -7.63 11.84 -1.66
C GLN A 27 -7.10 12.50 -2.93
N ASN A 28 -6.85 13.80 -2.94
CA ASN A 28 -6.11 14.45 -4.01
C ASN A 28 -4.71 13.84 -4.19
N PHE A 29 -4.11 13.41 -3.11
CA PHE A 29 -2.85 12.69 -3.08
C PHE A 29 -2.97 11.38 -3.88
N LEU A 30 -4.07 10.65 -3.72
CA LEU A 30 -4.28 9.36 -4.39
C LEU A 30 -4.38 9.50 -5.90
N ILE A 31 -4.94 10.62 -6.38
CA ILE A 31 -5.18 10.82 -7.81
C ILE A 31 -4.07 11.60 -8.51
N ASN A 32 -3.04 12.04 -7.79
CA ASN A 32 -1.89 12.69 -8.41
C ASN A 32 -0.82 11.63 -8.75
N PRO A 33 -0.62 11.32 -10.04
CA PRO A 33 0.27 10.21 -10.41
C PRO A 33 1.75 10.44 -10.13
N SER A 34 2.14 11.67 -9.78
CA SER A 34 3.56 11.96 -9.51
C SER A 34 3.95 11.79 -8.04
N VAL A 35 2.99 11.71 -7.12
CA VAL A 35 3.26 11.72 -5.68
C VAL A 35 3.78 10.38 -5.18
N CYS A 36 3.08 9.30 -5.48
CA CYS A 36 3.47 7.99 -4.98
C CYS A 36 4.83 7.50 -5.49
N PRO A 37 5.19 7.71 -6.77
CA PRO A 37 6.54 7.39 -7.22
C PRO A 37 7.64 8.12 -6.44
N ARG A 38 7.41 9.40 -6.12
CA ARG A 38 8.36 10.18 -5.32
C ARG A 38 8.50 9.66 -3.90
N ILE A 39 7.39 9.32 -3.27
CA ILE A 39 7.42 8.76 -1.92
C ILE A 39 8.17 7.43 -1.92
N ALA A 40 7.92 6.57 -2.90
CA ALA A 40 8.61 5.30 -3.02
C ALA A 40 10.13 5.50 -3.16
N GLU A 41 10.54 6.47 -3.97
CA GLU A 41 11.95 6.80 -4.15
C GLU A 41 12.60 7.31 -2.86
N TYR A 42 11.95 8.26 -2.19
CA TYR A 42 12.46 8.80 -0.91
C TYR A 42 12.48 7.75 0.19
N GLY A 43 11.60 6.77 0.14
CA GLY A 43 11.56 5.66 1.08
C GLY A 43 12.55 4.54 0.77
N ASN A 44 13.44 4.74 -0.21
CA ASN A 44 14.44 3.75 -0.63
C ASN A 44 13.83 2.45 -1.14
N ALA A 45 12.67 2.52 -1.78
CA ALA A 45 12.08 1.36 -2.44
C ALA A 45 12.89 1.05 -3.71
N LYS A 46 13.76 0.05 -3.61
CA LYS A 46 14.67 -0.37 -4.68
C LYS A 46 15.12 -1.79 -4.44
N PRO A 47 15.78 -2.44 -5.45
CA PRO A 47 16.29 -3.81 -5.26
C PRO A 47 17.20 -3.93 -4.06
N GLY A 48 17.07 -5.01 -3.31
CA GLY A 48 17.79 -5.25 -2.06
C GLY A 48 17.10 -4.69 -0.82
N PHE A 49 15.98 -3.99 -1.01
CA PHE A 49 15.23 -3.38 0.10
C PHE A 49 13.85 -4.01 0.27
N GLY A 50 13.43 -4.11 1.53
CA GLY A 50 12.04 -4.31 1.91
C GLY A 50 11.44 -3.02 2.43
N VAL A 51 10.12 -2.90 2.37
CA VAL A 51 9.40 -1.71 2.85
C VAL A 51 8.22 -2.16 3.69
N ILE A 52 8.03 -1.49 4.82
CA ILE A 52 6.82 -1.61 5.63
C ILE A 52 5.98 -0.36 5.38
N GLU A 53 4.76 -0.56 4.93
CA GLU A 53 3.78 0.52 4.78
C GLU A 53 2.71 0.40 5.84
N ILE A 54 2.47 1.49 6.57
CA ILE A 54 1.46 1.54 7.62
C ILE A 54 0.29 2.37 7.10
N GLY A 55 -0.87 1.73 6.95
CA GLY A 55 -2.05 2.40 6.44
C GLY A 55 -2.02 2.58 4.92
N ALA A 56 -2.38 1.53 4.20
CA ALA A 56 -2.26 1.51 2.74
C ALA A 56 -3.38 2.24 2.00
N GLY A 57 -4.53 2.48 2.65
CA GLY A 57 -5.70 3.00 1.95
C GLY A 57 -6.13 2.07 0.83
N PHE A 58 -6.22 2.59 -0.40
CA PHE A 58 -6.58 1.79 -1.57
C PHE A 58 -5.39 1.10 -2.25
N GLY A 59 -4.18 1.26 -1.70
CA GLY A 59 -3.00 0.58 -2.21
C GLY A 59 -2.22 1.33 -3.30
N VAL A 60 -2.47 2.63 -3.48
CA VAL A 60 -1.82 3.41 -4.53
C VAL A 60 -0.31 3.47 -4.32
N LEU A 61 0.12 3.82 -3.12
CA LEU A 61 1.55 3.83 -2.79
C LEU A 61 2.10 2.40 -2.75
N THR A 62 1.32 1.45 -2.23
CA THR A 62 1.73 0.05 -2.12
C THR A 62 2.17 -0.51 -3.47
N VAL A 63 1.41 -0.23 -4.52
CA VAL A 63 1.74 -0.68 -5.88
C VAL A 63 3.08 -0.10 -6.34
N GLU A 64 3.33 1.18 -6.09
CA GLU A 64 4.60 1.80 -6.47
C GLU A 64 5.77 1.21 -5.68
N LEU A 65 5.58 0.93 -4.40
CA LEU A 65 6.59 0.28 -3.57
C LEU A 65 6.90 -1.13 -4.11
N ALA A 66 5.87 -1.89 -4.45
CA ALA A 66 6.01 -3.26 -4.93
C ALA A 66 6.73 -3.34 -6.28
N LYS A 67 6.56 -2.34 -7.14
CA LYS A 67 7.25 -2.27 -8.42
C LYS A 67 8.76 -2.07 -8.26
N ARG A 68 9.22 -1.56 -7.13
CA ARG A 68 10.60 -1.11 -6.94
C ARG A 68 11.36 -1.94 -5.92
N ALA A 69 10.73 -2.30 -4.80
CA ALA A 69 11.35 -3.06 -3.71
C ALA A 69 11.21 -4.56 -3.92
N ASP A 70 12.04 -5.32 -3.25
CA ASP A 70 11.97 -6.78 -3.32
C ASP A 70 10.77 -7.33 -2.54
N ARG A 71 10.37 -6.65 -1.47
CA ARG A 71 9.29 -7.10 -0.60
C ARG A 71 8.58 -5.91 0.04
N VAL A 72 7.25 -5.98 0.10
CA VAL A 72 6.43 -4.99 0.78
C VAL A 72 5.53 -5.69 1.77
N VAL A 73 5.50 -5.22 3.00
CA VAL A 73 4.53 -5.66 4.01
C VAL A 73 3.68 -4.47 4.39
N VAL A 74 2.37 -4.63 4.26
CA VAL A 74 1.39 -3.62 4.62
C VAL A 74 0.79 -3.98 5.97
N ILE A 75 0.73 -3.02 6.89
CA ILE A 75 0.01 -3.15 8.16
C ILE A 75 -1.20 -2.23 8.08
N GLU A 76 -2.40 -2.81 8.03
CA GLU A 76 -3.65 -2.08 7.87
C GLU A 76 -4.62 -2.43 9.00
N ILE A 77 -5.09 -1.43 9.70
CA ILE A 77 -6.02 -1.62 10.83
C ILE A 77 -7.48 -1.67 10.40
N ASP A 78 -7.84 -1.04 9.27
CA ASP A 78 -9.22 -0.94 8.83
C ASP A 78 -9.63 -2.19 8.05
N ASP A 79 -10.48 -3.02 8.65
CA ASP A 79 -10.96 -4.25 8.04
C ASP A 79 -11.76 -4.00 6.75
N LYS A 80 -12.36 -2.83 6.60
CA LYS A 80 -13.10 -2.46 5.37
C LYS A 80 -12.20 -2.30 4.17
N LEU A 81 -10.92 -2.01 4.40
CA LEU A 81 -9.95 -1.85 3.32
C LEU A 81 -9.36 -3.19 2.84
N LEU A 82 -9.47 -4.25 3.62
CA LEU A 82 -8.91 -5.55 3.25
C LEU A 82 -9.46 -6.10 1.92
N PRO A 83 -10.79 -6.07 1.68
CA PRO A 83 -11.31 -6.48 0.37
C PRO A 83 -10.82 -5.60 -0.77
N VAL A 84 -10.70 -4.29 -0.54
CA VAL A 84 -10.19 -3.35 -1.54
C VAL A 84 -8.75 -3.69 -1.90
N LEU A 85 -7.91 -3.89 -0.89
CA LEU A 85 -6.50 -4.24 -1.11
C LEU A 85 -6.36 -5.59 -1.80
N SER A 86 -7.22 -6.55 -1.48
CA SER A 86 -7.22 -7.83 -2.16
C SER A 86 -7.44 -7.68 -3.66
N GLU A 87 -8.25 -6.70 -4.08
CA GLU A 87 -8.48 -6.42 -5.49
C GLU A 87 -7.35 -5.58 -6.09
N THR A 88 -6.95 -4.49 -5.43
CA THR A 88 -6.00 -3.52 -6.01
C THR A 88 -4.57 -4.06 -6.06
N LEU A 89 -4.21 -4.94 -5.15
CA LEU A 89 -2.87 -5.52 -5.08
C LEU A 89 -2.75 -6.86 -5.79
N LYS A 90 -3.84 -7.30 -6.41
CA LYS A 90 -3.85 -8.53 -7.19
C LYS A 90 -2.83 -8.44 -8.33
N GLY A 91 -2.06 -9.49 -8.50
CA GLY A 91 -1.01 -9.53 -9.52
C GLY A 91 0.39 -9.18 -9.03
N TYR A 92 0.53 -8.76 -7.78
CA TYR A 92 1.83 -8.54 -7.16
C TYR A 92 2.11 -9.69 -6.18
N ASP A 93 3.20 -10.39 -6.37
CA ASP A 93 3.56 -11.56 -5.57
C ASP A 93 4.51 -11.24 -4.42
N ASN A 94 4.96 -9.98 -4.32
CA ASN A 94 5.91 -9.53 -3.31
C ASN A 94 5.27 -8.69 -2.19
N ILE A 95 3.95 -8.71 -2.07
CA ILE A 95 3.20 -7.94 -1.06
C ILE A 95 2.54 -8.90 -0.07
N LYS A 96 2.68 -8.58 1.21
CA LYS A 96 1.90 -9.22 2.27
C LYS A 96 1.10 -8.16 3.02
N VAL A 97 -0.19 -8.39 3.22
CA VAL A 97 -1.07 -7.52 3.99
C VAL A 97 -1.35 -8.17 5.33
N ILE A 98 -1.10 -7.41 6.41
CA ILE A 98 -1.36 -7.84 7.78
C ILE A 98 -2.45 -6.94 8.36
N HIS A 99 -3.54 -7.56 8.82
CA HIS A 99 -4.62 -6.85 9.49
C HIS A 99 -4.26 -6.70 10.96
N ALA A 100 -3.77 -5.54 11.34
CA ALA A 100 -3.35 -5.26 12.71
C ALA A 100 -3.23 -3.76 12.94
N ASP A 101 -3.23 -3.38 14.22
CA ASP A 101 -2.74 -2.08 14.66
C ASP A 101 -1.22 -2.17 14.78
N VAL A 102 -0.51 -1.24 14.14
CA VAL A 102 0.96 -1.24 14.15
C VAL A 102 1.51 -1.16 15.57
N LEU A 103 0.78 -0.54 16.50
CA LEU A 103 1.20 -0.44 17.90
C LEU A 103 1.23 -1.81 18.60
N ASP A 104 0.50 -2.78 18.06
CA ASP A 104 0.46 -4.14 18.61
C ASP A 104 1.39 -5.11 17.88
N VAL A 105 2.14 -4.62 16.89
CA VAL A 105 3.03 -5.46 16.08
C VAL A 105 4.45 -5.39 16.62
N ASP A 106 5.07 -6.56 16.79
CA ASP A 106 6.49 -6.65 17.10
C ASP A 106 7.28 -6.48 15.81
N LEU A 107 7.67 -5.24 15.50
CA LEU A 107 8.35 -4.91 14.25
C LEU A 107 9.69 -5.65 14.09
N PRO A 108 10.57 -5.77 15.11
CA PRO A 108 11.78 -6.54 14.93
C PRO A 108 11.54 -7.99 14.52
N SER A 109 10.54 -8.65 15.11
CA SER A 109 10.17 -10.02 14.74
C SER A 109 9.61 -10.08 13.33
N LEU A 110 8.77 -9.12 12.96
CA LEU A 110 8.20 -9.03 11.63
C LEU A 110 9.30 -8.88 10.56
N ILE A 111 10.25 -7.99 10.82
CA ILE A 111 11.37 -7.76 9.91
C ILE A 111 12.19 -9.04 9.74
N GLN A 112 12.46 -9.74 10.83
CA GLN A 112 13.23 -10.99 10.79
C GLN A 112 12.50 -12.07 9.99
N GLU A 113 11.20 -12.19 10.15
CA GLU A 113 10.40 -13.21 9.47
C GLU A 113 10.15 -12.91 8.00
N GLU A 114 9.88 -11.65 7.66
CA GLU A 114 9.38 -11.28 6.33
C GLU A 114 10.45 -10.71 5.41
N PHE A 115 11.54 -10.19 5.93
CA PHE A 115 12.54 -9.45 5.16
C PHE A 115 13.94 -10.04 5.26
N SER A 116 14.05 -11.35 5.40
CA SER A 116 15.37 -11.99 5.53
C SER A 116 16.31 -11.61 4.40
N GLY A 117 17.49 -11.10 4.75
CA GLY A 117 18.48 -10.70 3.77
C GLY A 117 18.28 -9.34 3.11
N LEU A 118 17.25 -8.59 3.53
CA LEU A 118 16.93 -7.28 2.96
C LEU A 118 17.20 -6.16 3.96
N GLU A 119 17.56 -4.99 3.44
CA GLU A 119 17.46 -3.73 4.17
C GLU A 119 16.00 -3.30 4.24
N VAL A 120 15.57 -2.73 5.33
CA VAL A 120 14.15 -2.38 5.51
C VAL A 120 14.01 -0.90 5.87
#